data_c4d4c606a331d01164199277cad01592
#
_entry.id   c4d4c606a331d01164199277cad01592
#
_cell.length_a   1.000
_cell.length_b   1.000
_cell.length_c   1.000
_cell.angle_alpha   90.00
_cell.angle_beta   90.00
_cell.angle_gamma   90.00
#
_symmetry.space_group_name_H-M   'P 1'
#
loop_
_entity.id
_entity.type
_entity.pdbx_description
1 polymer ?
#
loop_
_entity_poly.entity_id
_entity_poly.type
_entity_poly.pdbx_seq_one_letter_code
_entity_poly.pdbx_strand_id
1 'polypeptide(L)'
;MVSNSDASLNKAPLPEGTLSVGVGLFISGITAYVFFKVGQEALGKEGFKPIVVLWFAAFALMPGFFMPVEQELGRALAHRRALDQGGRPVLVRMLMLATGLGALLLTGLLIASPWLTREFFEGYGIVTLALIIALFAYVPFHLVRGIASGSGRFVAYGLTLGIDGTARLAACTVLWLAGIDSPGPYALAVVLAPIVAIAVVAARHETRTDDGPPAEFSEVSGNLGWLLLGSVMGAALVNAGPLGVDVLADSTETAKVTVFGNGVLLARVPLFLFQAVQAALLPRLARLAAKGDLDEFREGLSLLLKVVAAVAVLGTIGAFALGPPVLDLVYEGGLDRRTITLLALASGVYMVALAIAQAVIALRGHRLVALGWATGVAAFLVVTAVSSDDLYLRVEAGLVAASTVALVIFGMSLRSLMSAGHAPDADGFSDGIADAPLKP
;
A
#
# COMPACT_ATOMS: atom_id res chain seq x y z
N MET A 1 26.29 -31.80 38.40
CA MET A 1 26.13 -30.31 38.41
C MET A 1 26.04 -29.88 36.97
N VAL A 2 24.87 -29.82 36.41
CA VAL A 2 24.64 -29.31 35.06
C VAL A 2 24.08 -27.90 35.21
N SER A 3 24.87 -26.96 34.75
CA SER A 3 24.57 -25.54 34.80
C SER A 3 23.41 -25.26 33.83
N ASN A 4 22.26 -24.87 34.36
CA ASN A 4 21.21 -24.18 33.62
C ASN A 4 21.75 -22.82 33.18
N SER A 5 22.20 -22.71 31.94
CA SER A 5 22.41 -21.42 31.31
C SER A 5 21.09 -20.95 30.75
N ASP A 6 20.56 -19.93 31.38
CA ASP A 6 19.42 -19.11 30.97
C ASP A 6 19.35 -18.94 29.46
N ALA A 7 18.31 -19.45 28.84
CA ALA A 7 17.85 -19.03 27.55
C ALA A 7 17.28 -17.61 27.69
N SER A 8 18.18 -16.62 27.82
CA SER A 8 17.83 -15.23 27.58
C SER A 8 17.30 -15.16 26.14
N LEU A 9 16.02 -14.86 26.02
CA LEU A 9 15.39 -14.43 24.78
C LEU A 9 16.24 -13.30 24.21
N ASN A 10 17.19 -13.66 23.38
CA ASN A 10 17.99 -12.72 22.63
C ASN A 10 17.00 -11.90 21.78
N LYS A 11 16.73 -10.68 22.24
CA LYS A 11 16.03 -9.67 21.46
C LYS A 11 16.90 -9.44 20.23
N ALA A 12 16.63 -10.21 19.16
CA ALA A 12 17.26 -9.94 17.87
C ALA A 12 17.00 -8.46 17.57
N PRO A 13 18.03 -7.65 17.31
CA PRO A 13 17.81 -6.24 16.98
C PRO A 13 16.85 -6.17 15.78
N LEU A 14 15.96 -5.16 15.81
CA LEU A 14 15.05 -4.91 14.69
C LEU A 14 15.87 -4.89 13.40
N PRO A 15 15.40 -5.49 12.30
CA PRO A 15 16.11 -5.44 11.03
C PRO A 15 16.53 -4.01 10.70
N GLU A 16 17.75 -3.84 10.16
CA GLU A 16 18.28 -2.52 9.81
C GLU A 16 17.23 -1.74 8.98
N GLY A 17 17.01 -0.48 9.36
CA GLY A 17 16.11 0.41 8.66
C GLY A 17 14.63 0.34 9.06
N THR A 18 14.18 -0.66 9.83
CA THR A 18 12.77 -0.76 10.27
C THR A 18 12.28 0.52 10.95
N LEU A 19 13.11 1.12 11.79
CA LEU A 19 12.78 2.36 12.49
C LEU A 19 12.64 3.53 11.51
N SER A 20 13.58 3.70 10.58
CA SER A 20 13.56 4.81 9.62
C SER A 20 12.36 4.73 8.67
N VAL A 21 12.04 3.54 8.17
CA VAL A 21 10.85 3.29 7.35
C VAL A 21 9.59 3.50 8.15
N GLY A 22 9.54 2.98 9.38
CA GLY A 22 8.39 3.14 10.30
C GLY A 22 8.09 4.60 10.62
N VAL A 23 9.12 5.41 10.92
CA VAL A 23 8.97 6.86 11.15
C VAL A 23 8.46 7.57 9.89
N GLY A 24 9.00 7.24 8.70
CA GLY A 24 8.53 7.81 7.44
C GLY A 24 7.05 7.49 7.17
N LEU A 25 6.63 6.23 7.37
CA LEU A 25 5.24 5.80 7.25
C LEU A 25 4.33 6.50 8.27
N PHE A 26 4.77 6.64 9.51
CA PHE A 26 4.03 7.31 10.57
C PHE A 26 3.78 8.80 10.24
N ILE A 27 4.83 9.51 9.80
CA ILE A 27 4.71 10.90 9.34
C ILE A 27 3.76 10.99 8.15
N SER A 28 3.92 10.12 7.14
CA SER A 28 3.04 10.09 5.96
C SER A 28 1.58 9.81 6.35
N GLY A 29 1.35 8.92 7.31
CA GLY A 29 0.02 8.62 7.85
C GLY A 29 -0.61 9.83 8.53
N ILE A 30 0.05 10.43 9.52
CA ILE A 30 -0.48 11.60 10.25
C ILE A 30 -0.74 12.77 9.30
N THR A 31 0.19 13.06 8.40
CA THR A 31 0.04 14.15 7.44
C THR A 31 -1.13 13.95 6.49
N ALA A 32 -1.50 12.71 6.17
CA ALA A 32 -2.69 12.40 5.39
C ALA A 32 -3.98 12.80 6.13
N TYR A 33 -4.10 12.49 7.43
CA TYR A 33 -5.27 12.89 8.22
C TYR A 33 -5.40 14.41 8.32
N VAL A 34 -4.27 15.09 8.61
CA VAL A 34 -4.27 16.56 8.70
C VAL A 34 -4.55 17.21 7.34
N PHE A 35 -4.05 16.65 6.24
CA PHE A 35 -4.37 17.09 4.88
C PHE A 35 -5.88 17.04 4.61
N PHE A 36 -6.55 15.94 4.96
CA PHE A 36 -8.00 15.82 4.79
C PHE A 36 -8.76 16.84 5.64
N LYS A 37 -8.33 17.09 6.89
CA LYS A 37 -8.94 18.10 7.76
C LYS A 37 -8.78 19.50 7.18
N VAL A 38 -7.56 19.92 6.87
CA VAL A 38 -7.26 21.26 6.33
C VAL A 38 -7.94 21.47 4.97
N GLY A 39 -7.94 20.45 4.09
CA GLY A 39 -8.59 20.55 2.79
C GLY A 39 -10.11 20.70 2.90
N GLN A 40 -10.76 20.03 3.87
CA GLN A 40 -12.19 20.18 4.13
C GLN A 40 -12.54 21.52 4.78
N GLU A 41 -11.67 22.08 5.63
CA GLU A 41 -11.83 23.43 6.15
C GLU A 41 -11.76 24.48 5.03
N ALA A 42 -10.89 24.25 4.04
CA ALA A 42 -10.71 25.16 2.93
C ALA A 42 -11.86 25.11 1.90
N LEU A 43 -12.34 23.90 1.56
CA LEU A 43 -13.24 23.68 0.42
C LEU A 43 -14.66 23.27 0.84
N GLY A 44 -14.90 23.00 2.12
CA GLY A 44 -16.12 22.32 2.57
C GLY A 44 -16.16 20.85 2.17
N LYS A 45 -17.12 20.09 2.73
CA LYS A 45 -17.24 18.64 2.47
C LYS A 45 -17.60 18.34 1.01
N GLU A 46 -18.43 19.17 0.39
CA GLU A 46 -18.82 19.03 -1.01
C GLU A 46 -17.67 19.38 -1.96
N GLY A 47 -17.06 20.55 -1.80
CA GLY A 47 -15.94 21.02 -2.63
C GLY A 47 -14.68 20.17 -2.50
N PHE A 48 -14.53 19.40 -1.40
CA PHE A 48 -13.41 18.51 -1.19
C PHE A 48 -13.60 17.11 -1.83
N LYS A 49 -14.83 16.74 -2.27
CA LYS A 49 -15.11 15.46 -2.91
C LYS A 49 -14.16 15.12 -4.08
N PRO A 50 -13.90 16.01 -5.06
CA PRO A 50 -12.99 15.70 -6.16
C PRO A 50 -11.58 15.31 -5.68
N ILE A 51 -11.13 15.88 -4.54
CA ILE A 51 -9.83 15.55 -3.95
C ILE A 51 -9.87 14.18 -3.28
N VAL A 52 -10.96 13.82 -2.61
CA VAL A 52 -11.15 12.47 -2.03
C VAL A 52 -11.09 11.42 -3.15
N VAL A 53 -11.83 11.63 -4.21
CA VAL A 53 -11.87 10.71 -5.37
C VAL A 53 -10.49 10.62 -6.03
N LEU A 54 -9.81 11.75 -6.26
CA LEU A 54 -8.43 11.78 -6.76
C LEU A 54 -7.49 10.98 -5.84
N TRP A 55 -7.59 11.18 -4.53
CA TRP A 55 -6.76 10.49 -3.54
C TRP A 55 -6.90 8.97 -3.68
N PHE A 56 -8.13 8.46 -3.57
CA PHE A 56 -8.36 7.01 -3.60
C PHE A 56 -8.08 6.42 -4.98
N ALA A 57 -8.35 7.14 -6.07
CA ALA A 57 -8.00 6.71 -7.42
C ALA A 57 -6.47 6.68 -7.64
N ALA A 58 -5.75 7.72 -7.22
CA ALA A 58 -4.29 7.75 -7.31
C ALA A 58 -3.63 6.64 -6.48
N PHE A 59 -4.12 6.42 -5.24
CA PHE A 59 -3.59 5.35 -4.37
C PHE A 59 -4.05 3.94 -4.77
N ALA A 60 -5.09 3.79 -5.59
CA ALA A 60 -5.42 2.53 -6.24
C ALA A 60 -4.51 2.26 -7.46
N LEU A 61 -4.32 3.26 -8.30
CA LEU A 61 -3.57 3.12 -9.55
C LEU A 61 -2.06 3.09 -9.31
N MET A 62 -1.49 4.10 -8.66
CA MET A 62 -0.04 4.27 -8.61
C MET A 62 0.67 3.14 -7.83
N PRO A 63 0.32 2.83 -6.57
CA PRO A 63 0.87 1.66 -5.89
C PRO A 63 0.46 0.35 -6.56
N GLY A 64 -0.78 0.24 -7.07
CA GLY A 64 -1.25 -0.95 -7.75
C GLY A 64 -0.31 -1.38 -8.87
N PHE A 65 0.07 -0.45 -9.72
CA PHE A 65 0.92 -0.74 -10.88
C PHE A 65 2.43 -0.65 -10.59
N PHE A 66 2.88 0.23 -9.70
CA PHE A 66 4.32 0.51 -9.53
C PHE A 66 4.94 -0.08 -8.26
N MET A 67 4.17 -0.56 -7.29
CA MET A 67 4.72 -1.28 -6.14
C MET A 67 5.44 -2.60 -6.55
N PRO A 68 4.94 -3.42 -7.48
CA PRO A 68 5.69 -4.58 -7.98
C PRO A 68 7.01 -4.19 -8.65
N VAL A 69 7.04 -3.06 -9.37
CA VAL A 69 8.27 -2.51 -9.98
C VAL A 69 9.28 -2.13 -8.88
N GLU A 70 8.83 -1.46 -7.82
CA GLU A 70 9.64 -1.11 -6.66
C GLU A 70 10.21 -2.35 -5.96
N GLN A 71 9.34 -3.34 -5.69
CA GLN A 71 9.72 -4.58 -4.99
C GLN A 71 10.74 -5.39 -5.79
N GLU A 72 10.50 -5.53 -7.09
CA GLU A 72 11.36 -6.31 -7.97
C GLU A 72 12.71 -5.62 -8.22
N LEU A 73 12.71 -4.28 -8.35
CA LEU A 73 13.94 -3.49 -8.39
C LEU A 73 14.73 -3.65 -7.09
N GLY A 74 14.06 -3.54 -5.95
CA GLY A 74 14.67 -3.71 -4.63
C GLY A 74 15.31 -5.10 -4.47
N ARG A 75 14.60 -6.15 -4.88
CA ARG A 75 15.09 -7.53 -4.86
C ARG A 75 16.33 -7.71 -5.74
N ALA A 76 16.27 -7.28 -7.00
CA ALA A 76 17.35 -7.45 -7.94
C ALA A 76 18.61 -6.65 -7.55
N LEU A 77 18.45 -5.43 -7.03
CA LEU A 77 19.57 -4.64 -6.52
C LEU A 77 20.19 -5.25 -5.24
N ALA A 78 19.36 -5.79 -4.33
CA ALA A 78 19.86 -6.48 -3.14
C ALA A 78 20.65 -7.74 -3.52
N HIS A 79 20.20 -8.50 -4.51
CA HIS A 79 20.91 -9.68 -5.03
C HIS A 79 22.26 -9.29 -5.61
N ARG A 80 22.32 -8.28 -6.49
CA ARG A 80 23.58 -7.81 -7.09
C ARG A 80 24.54 -7.27 -6.04
N ARG A 81 24.03 -6.56 -5.02
CA ARG A 81 24.84 -6.09 -3.90
C ARG A 81 25.48 -7.24 -3.13
N ALA A 82 24.77 -8.34 -2.94
CA ALA A 82 25.30 -9.53 -2.28
C ALA A 82 26.43 -10.20 -3.07
N LEU A 83 26.47 -9.97 -4.39
CA LEU A 83 27.51 -10.45 -5.32
C LEU A 83 28.60 -9.39 -5.60
N ASP A 84 28.60 -8.26 -4.88
CA ASP A 84 29.49 -7.10 -5.12
C ASP A 84 29.41 -6.57 -6.57
N GLN A 85 28.22 -6.66 -7.20
CA GLN A 85 27.94 -6.20 -8.56
C GLN A 85 27.17 -4.88 -8.56
N GLY A 86 27.53 -3.99 -9.50
CA GLY A 86 26.82 -2.73 -9.69
C GLY A 86 25.40 -2.93 -10.25
N GLY A 87 24.45 -2.12 -9.76
CA GLY A 87 23.03 -2.26 -10.04
C GLY A 87 22.49 -1.44 -11.21
N ARG A 88 23.30 -0.55 -11.83
CA ARG A 88 22.84 0.34 -12.91
C ARG A 88 22.18 -0.38 -14.09
N PRO A 89 22.71 -1.52 -14.60
CA PRO A 89 22.06 -2.23 -15.70
C PRO A 89 20.66 -2.75 -15.35
N VAL A 90 20.44 -3.22 -14.12
CA VAL A 90 19.11 -3.63 -13.62
C VAL A 90 18.16 -2.43 -13.56
N LEU A 91 18.63 -1.29 -13.04
CA LEU A 91 17.84 -0.06 -13.00
C LEU A 91 17.38 0.37 -14.39
N VAL A 92 18.26 0.29 -15.41
CA VAL A 92 17.90 0.62 -16.80
C VAL A 92 16.81 -0.31 -17.33
N ARG A 93 16.91 -1.63 -17.08
CA ARG A 93 15.86 -2.59 -17.48
C ARG A 93 14.54 -2.31 -16.80
N MET A 94 14.58 -2.04 -15.50
CA MET A 94 13.38 -1.73 -14.73
C MET A 94 12.76 -0.39 -15.14
N LEU A 95 13.58 0.62 -15.49
CA LEU A 95 13.10 1.90 -16.04
C LEU A 95 12.36 1.70 -17.38
N MET A 96 12.88 0.83 -18.27
CA MET A 96 12.19 0.50 -19.52
C MET A 96 10.83 -0.14 -19.26
N LEU A 97 10.73 -1.10 -18.32
CA LEU A 97 9.48 -1.74 -17.95
C LEU A 97 8.49 -0.73 -17.31
N ALA A 98 8.97 0.08 -16.36
CA ALA A 98 8.16 1.11 -15.72
C ALA A 98 7.65 2.16 -16.71
N THR A 99 8.48 2.57 -17.68
CA THR A 99 8.09 3.50 -18.75
C THR A 99 7.05 2.88 -19.68
N GLY A 100 7.21 1.63 -20.06
CA GLY A 100 6.21 0.91 -20.88
C GLY A 100 4.88 0.78 -20.18
N LEU A 101 4.88 0.41 -18.90
CA LEU A 101 3.69 0.34 -18.06
C LEU A 101 3.06 1.72 -17.86
N GLY A 102 3.88 2.74 -17.62
CA GLY A 102 3.44 4.14 -17.53
C GLY A 102 2.79 4.64 -18.81
N ALA A 103 3.36 4.31 -19.97
CA ALA A 103 2.78 4.68 -21.28
C ALA A 103 1.42 4.00 -21.52
N LEU A 104 1.27 2.74 -21.12
CA LEU A 104 0.00 2.03 -21.19
C LEU A 104 -1.07 2.70 -20.31
N LEU A 105 -0.72 3.02 -19.06
CA LEU A 105 -1.62 3.71 -18.14
C LEU A 105 -1.96 5.12 -18.62
N LEU A 106 -0.97 5.86 -19.12
CA LEU A 106 -1.19 7.19 -19.70
C LEU A 106 -2.20 7.13 -20.84
N THR A 107 -2.05 6.16 -21.74
CA THR A 107 -3.00 5.97 -22.85
C THR A 107 -4.40 5.70 -22.33
N GLY A 108 -4.56 4.82 -21.34
CA GLY A 108 -5.85 4.54 -20.70
C GLY A 108 -6.46 5.78 -20.03
N LEU A 109 -5.65 6.53 -19.27
CA LEU A 109 -6.09 7.77 -18.60
C LEU A 109 -6.48 8.86 -19.61
N LEU A 110 -5.74 9.02 -20.71
CA LEU A 110 -6.09 9.97 -21.75
C LEU A 110 -7.41 9.61 -22.45
N ILE A 111 -7.63 8.35 -22.78
CA ILE A 111 -8.90 7.87 -23.36
C ILE A 111 -10.06 8.07 -22.38
N ALA A 112 -9.85 7.76 -21.09
CA ALA A 112 -10.86 7.89 -20.06
C ALA A 112 -11.07 9.34 -19.58
N SER A 113 -10.16 10.27 -19.89
CA SER A 113 -10.14 11.62 -19.30
C SER A 113 -11.46 12.39 -19.46
N PRO A 114 -12.19 12.37 -20.59
CA PRO A 114 -13.46 13.10 -20.70
C PRO A 114 -14.54 12.54 -19.78
N TRP A 115 -14.55 11.21 -19.59
CA TRP A 115 -15.47 10.53 -18.70
C TRP A 115 -15.10 10.77 -17.24
N LEU A 116 -13.80 10.60 -16.86
CA LEU A 116 -13.31 10.87 -15.53
C LEU A 116 -13.61 12.30 -15.08
N THR A 117 -13.40 13.27 -15.96
CA THR A 117 -13.67 14.68 -15.67
C THR A 117 -15.12 14.93 -15.34
N ARG A 118 -16.05 14.33 -16.09
CA ARG A 118 -17.49 14.57 -15.91
C ARG A 118 -18.07 13.80 -14.73
N GLU A 119 -17.78 12.51 -14.65
CA GLU A 119 -18.45 11.61 -13.70
C GLU A 119 -17.76 11.58 -12.32
N PHE A 120 -16.41 11.63 -12.26
CA PHE A 120 -15.68 11.50 -11.02
C PHE A 120 -15.19 12.84 -10.46
N PHE A 121 -14.86 13.80 -11.31
CA PHE A 121 -14.25 15.06 -10.89
C PHE A 121 -15.15 16.26 -11.10
N GLU A 122 -16.46 16.09 -11.22
CA GLU A 122 -17.49 17.14 -11.25
C GLU A 122 -17.19 18.24 -12.30
N GLY A 123 -16.57 17.89 -13.43
CA GLY A 123 -16.18 18.84 -14.47
C GLY A 123 -14.83 19.52 -14.25
N TYR A 124 -14.15 19.30 -13.13
CA TYR A 124 -12.84 19.89 -12.86
C TYR A 124 -11.72 19.23 -13.67
N GLY A 125 -11.51 19.67 -14.92
CA GLY A 125 -10.45 19.14 -15.79
C GLY A 125 -9.04 19.22 -15.20
N ILE A 126 -8.78 20.19 -14.31
CA ILE A 126 -7.50 20.31 -13.59
C ILE A 126 -7.26 19.12 -12.61
N VAL A 127 -8.31 18.52 -12.04
CA VAL A 127 -8.19 17.33 -11.18
C VAL A 127 -7.88 16.10 -12.03
N THR A 128 -8.49 15.98 -13.21
CA THR A 128 -8.11 14.93 -14.18
C THR A 128 -6.65 15.08 -14.62
N LEU A 129 -6.23 16.31 -14.92
CA LEU A 129 -4.83 16.60 -15.24
C LEU A 129 -3.91 16.24 -14.07
N ALA A 130 -4.31 16.51 -12.83
CA ALA A 130 -3.55 16.12 -11.65
C ALA A 130 -3.39 14.58 -11.56
N LEU A 131 -4.42 13.80 -11.86
CA LEU A 131 -4.31 12.33 -11.92
C LEU A 131 -3.31 11.86 -12.99
N ILE A 132 -3.27 12.52 -14.14
CA ILE A 132 -2.29 12.25 -15.20
C ILE A 132 -0.87 12.65 -14.74
N ILE A 133 -0.72 13.80 -14.10
CA ILE A 133 0.57 14.25 -13.52
C ILE A 133 1.04 13.27 -12.43
N ALA A 134 0.13 12.71 -11.64
CA ALA A 134 0.47 11.70 -10.63
C ALA A 134 1.27 10.55 -11.24
N LEU A 135 0.94 10.10 -12.44
CA LEU A 135 1.66 9.03 -13.13
C LEU A 135 3.15 9.39 -13.31
N PHE A 136 3.44 10.61 -13.77
CA PHE A 136 4.81 11.07 -13.99
C PHE A 136 5.58 11.29 -12.68
N ALA A 137 4.88 11.60 -11.59
CA ALA A 137 5.49 11.79 -10.28
C ALA A 137 5.72 10.45 -9.56
N TYR A 138 4.75 9.53 -9.59
CA TYR A 138 4.81 8.29 -8.83
C TYR A 138 5.67 7.19 -9.49
N VAL A 139 5.84 7.18 -10.83
CA VAL A 139 6.78 6.24 -11.48
C VAL A 139 8.19 6.41 -10.92
N PRO A 140 8.84 7.59 -10.99
CA PRO A 140 10.16 7.77 -10.40
C PRO A 140 10.16 7.66 -8.88
N PHE A 141 9.05 8.00 -8.19
CA PHE A 141 8.92 7.83 -6.75
C PHE A 141 9.08 6.37 -6.31
N HIS A 142 8.41 5.43 -6.98
CA HIS A 142 8.57 4.00 -6.71
C HIS A 142 9.95 3.47 -7.10
N LEU A 143 10.55 3.96 -8.18
CA LEU A 143 11.92 3.59 -8.55
C LEU A 143 12.95 4.05 -7.51
N VAL A 144 12.84 5.28 -6.99
CA VAL A 144 13.71 5.79 -5.92
C VAL A 144 13.59 4.95 -4.66
N ARG A 145 12.38 4.54 -4.28
CA ARG A 145 12.14 3.65 -3.14
C ARG A 145 12.72 2.26 -3.38
N GLY A 146 12.59 1.71 -4.59
CA GLY A 146 13.21 0.45 -4.98
C GLY A 146 14.73 0.50 -4.93
N ILE A 147 15.34 1.60 -5.39
CA ILE A 147 16.80 1.83 -5.25
C ILE A 147 17.19 1.88 -3.77
N ALA A 148 16.46 2.65 -2.97
CA ALA A 148 16.76 2.84 -1.55
C ALA A 148 16.68 1.51 -0.78
N SER A 149 15.61 0.72 -0.98
CA SER A 149 15.45 -0.58 -0.31
C SER A 149 16.50 -1.60 -0.75
N GLY A 150 16.74 -1.74 -2.06
CA GLY A 150 17.70 -2.70 -2.60
C GLY A 150 19.16 -2.36 -2.28
N SER A 151 19.47 -1.06 -2.15
CA SER A 151 20.80 -0.59 -1.74
C SER A 151 20.99 -0.56 -0.22
N GLY A 152 19.99 -0.91 0.59
CA GLY A 152 20.04 -0.84 2.05
C GLY A 152 20.00 0.57 2.62
N ARG A 153 19.59 1.57 1.82
CA ARG A 153 19.51 2.99 2.23
C ARG A 153 18.13 3.29 2.84
N PHE A 154 17.80 2.60 3.92
CA PHE A 154 16.47 2.67 4.54
C PHE A 154 16.12 4.05 5.10
N VAL A 155 17.12 4.88 5.44
CA VAL A 155 16.89 6.28 5.81
C VAL A 155 16.35 7.07 4.61
N ALA A 156 16.92 6.88 3.42
CA ALA A 156 16.43 7.51 2.19
C ALA A 156 14.99 7.07 1.85
N TYR A 157 14.69 5.78 2.05
CA TYR A 157 13.33 5.24 1.90
C TYR A 157 12.34 5.94 2.85
N GLY A 158 12.65 6.02 4.14
CA GLY A 158 11.81 6.68 5.14
C GLY A 158 11.65 8.19 4.87
N LEU A 159 12.74 8.87 4.47
CA LEU A 159 12.71 10.27 4.07
C LEU A 159 11.80 10.50 2.85
N THR A 160 11.83 9.60 1.85
CA THR A 160 10.96 9.71 0.69
C THR A 160 9.49 9.75 1.09
N LEU A 161 9.06 8.87 2.01
CA LEU A 161 7.69 8.81 2.52
C LEU A 161 7.33 10.03 3.39
N GLY A 162 8.22 10.39 4.31
CA GLY A 162 7.97 11.49 5.24
C GLY A 162 7.93 12.85 4.55
N ILE A 163 8.81 13.10 3.55
CA ILE A 163 8.83 14.34 2.79
C ILE A 163 7.61 14.43 1.86
N ASP A 164 7.20 13.33 1.22
CA ASP A 164 5.97 13.31 0.42
C ASP A 164 4.77 13.77 1.24
N GLY A 165 4.56 13.17 2.42
CA GLY A 165 3.46 13.55 3.31
C GLY A 165 3.54 15.00 3.80
N THR A 166 4.72 15.44 4.28
CA THR A 166 4.90 16.80 4.81
C THR A 166 4.82 17.89 3.74
N ALA A 167 5.38 17.65 2.54
CA ALA A 167 5.29 18.59 1.42
C ALA A 167 3.83 18.78 0.97
N ARG A 168 3.08 17.71 0.89
CA ARG A 168 1.64 17.74 0.57
C ARG A 168 0.86 18.55 1.60
N LEU A 169 1.06 18.28 2.88
CA LEU A 169 0.42 19.01 3.96
C LEU A 169 0.82 20.49 3.96
N ALA A 170 2.10 20.79 3.78
CA ALA A 170 2.59 22.17 3.74
C ALA A 170 1.96 22.94 2.59
N ALA A 171 1.92 22.36 1.38
CA ALA A 171 1.27 23.00 0.23
C ALA A 171 -0.23 23.22 0.49
N CYS A 172 -0.95 22.23 1.02
CA CYS A 172 -2.35 22.35 1.38
C CYS A 172 -2.59 23.49 2.41
N THR A 173 -1.75 23.54 3.45
CA THR A 173 -1.87 24.57 4.49
C THR A 173 -1.61 25.98 3.93
N VAL A 174 -0.62 26.12 3.04
CA VAL A 174 -0.34 27.39 2.36
C VAL A 174 -1.54 27.83 1.51
N LEU A 175 -2.14 26.93 0.74
CA LEU A 175 -3.32 27.21 -0.07
C LEU A 175 -4.51 27.68 0.80
N TRP A 176 -4.75 26.97 1.91
CA TRP A 176 -5.80 27.33 2.88
C TRP A 176 -5.58 28.71 3.48
N LEU A 177 -4.35 28.99 3.97
CA LEU A 177 -4.01 30.31 4.54
C LEU A 177 -4.07 31.44 3.51
N ALA A 178 -3.85 31.13 2.23
CA ALA A 178 -4.00 32.08 1.11
C ALA A 178 -5.46 32.29 0.68
N GLY A 179 -6.43 31.61 1.32
CA GLY A 179 -7.86 31.73 0.99
C GLY A 179 -8.25 31.12 -0.34
N ILE A 180 -7.51 30.13 -0.85
CA ILE A 180 -7.84 29.45 -2.11
C ILE A 180 -8.97 28.45 -1.83
N ASP A 181 -10.08 28.61 -2.54
CA ASP A 181 -11.33 27.85 -2.38
C ASP A 181 -11.70 26.95 -3.57
N SER A 182 -10.75 26.72 -4.48
CA SER A 182 -10.94 25.85 -5.64
C SER A 182 -10.16 24.54 -5.50
N PRO A 183 -10.70 23.36 -5.94
CA PRO A 183 -10.08 22.06 -5.74
C PRO A 183 -8.79 21.83 -6.56
N GLY A 184 -8.60 22.53 -7.70
CA GLY A 184 -7.47 22.32 -8.59
C GLY A 184 -6.09 22.46 -7.93
N PRO A 185 -5.76 23.56 -7.24
CA PRO A 185 -4.50 23.70 -6.52
C PRO A 185 -4.26 22.62 -5.46
N TYR A 186 -5.29 22.19 -4.74
CA TYR A 186 -5.19 21.10 -3.75
C TYR A 186 -4.92 19.74 -4.43
N ALA A 187 -5.53 19.50 -5.60
CA ALA A 187 -5.23 18.31 -6.41
C ALA A 187 -3.75 18.29 -6.83
N LEU A 188 -3.22 19.45 -7.27
CA LEU A 188 -1.80 19.57 -7.62
C LEU A 188 -0.89 19.37 -6.40
N ALA A 189 -1.27 19.86 -5.21
CA ALA A 189 -0.52 19.62 -3.98
C ALA A 189 -0.39 18.13 -3.66
N VAL A 190 -1.44 17.32 -3.92
CA VAL A 190 -1.39 15.86 -3.74
C VAL A 190 -0.35 15.22 -4.66
N VAL A 191 -0.36 15.59 -5.95
CA VAL A 191 0.38 14.84 -6.97
C VAL A 191 1.80 15.36 -7.22
N LEU A 192 2.11 16.58 -6.80
CA LEU A 192 3.45 17.15 -6.92
C LEU A 192 4.36 16.88 -5.70
N ALA A 193 3.78 16.52 -4.56
CA ALA A 193 4.54 16.21 -3.34
C ALA A 193 5.62 15.12 -3.53
N PRO A 194 5.37 14.01 -4.25
CA PRO A 194 6.41 13.02 -4.55
C PRO A 194 7.62 13.60 -5.27
N ILE A 195 7.43 14.62 -6.12
CA ILE A 195 8.54 15.26 -6.87
C ILE A 195 9.48 15.96 -5.89
N VAL A 196 8.94 16.63 -4.87
CA VAL A 196 9.74 17.26 -3.81
C VAL A 196 10.57 16.21 -3.06
N ALA A 197 9.96 15.09 -2.70
CA ALA A 197 10.63 13.98 -2.02
C ALA A 197 11.77 13.41 -2.88
N ILE A 198 11.51 13.16 -4.17
CA ILE A 198 12.52 12.68 -5.12
C ILE A 198 13.68 13.69 -5.23
N ALA A 199 13.39 14.98 -5.37
CA ALA A 199 14.41 16.02 -5.52
C ALA A 199 15.33 16.08 -4.29
N VAL A 200 14.79 16.01 -3.08
CA VAL A 200 15.57 16.01 -1.83
C VAL A 200 16.47 14.78 -1.74
N VAL A 201 15.94 13.58 -2.01
CA VAL A 201 16.70 12.32 -1.94
C VAL A 201 17.77 12.26 -3.04
N ALA A 202 17.46 12.76 -4.24
CA ALA A 202 18.42 12.85 -5.34
C ALA A 202 19.55 13.87 -5.04
N ALA A 203 19.23 15.01 -4.44
CA ALA A 203 20.24 16.00 -4.02
C ALA A 203 21.20 15.45 -2.97
N ARG A 204 20.78 14.46 -2.18
CA ARG A 204 21.62 13.74 -1.22
C ARG A 204 22.42 12.59 -1.85
N HIS A 205 22.37 12.44 -3.17
CA HIS A 205 23.02 11.36 -3.93
C HIS A 205 22.56 9.93 -3.57
N GLU A 206 21.40 9.78 -2.93
CA GLU A 206 20.86 8.51 -2.46
C GLU A 206 20.20 7.67 -3.59
N THR A 207 20.12 8.22 -4.81
CA THR A 207 19.60 7.53 -6.00
C THR A 207 20.69 6.93 -6.89
N ARG A 208 21.97 7.07 -6.51
CA ARG A 208 23.09 6.57 -7.33
C ARG A 208 23.19 5.06 -7.26
N THR A 209 23.48 4.46 -8.42
CA THR A 209 23.79 3.04 -8.58
C THR A 209 25.07 2.91 -9.38
N ASP A 210 25.93 1.95 -9.00
CA ASP A 210 27.22 1.75 -9.66
C ASP A 210 27.06 0.95 -10.96
N ASP A 211 28.01 1.11 -11.88
CA ASP A 211 28.11 0.32 -13.11
C ASP A 211 28.42 -1.14 -12.76
N GLY A 212 27.88 -2.07 -13.57
CA GLY A 212 28.01 -3.49 -13.32
C GLY A 212 27.83 -4.33 -14.59
N PRO A 213 27.89 -5.65 -14.49
CA PRO A 213 27.69 -6.54 -15.62
C PRO A 213 26.30 -6.35 -16.26
N PRO A 214 26.13 -6.63 -17.56
CA PRO A 214 24.85 -6.53 -18.25
C PRO A 214 23.74 -7.28 -17.49
N ALA A 215 22.54 -6.71 -17.48
CA ALA A 215 21.36 -7.33 -16.88
C ALA A 215 20.47 -7.93 -17.95
N GLU A 216 19.97 -9.14 -17.72
CA GLU A 216 18.93 -9.75 -18.53
C GLU A 216 17.53 -9.32 -18.06
N PHE A 217 16.54 -9.36 -18.96
CA PHE A 217 15.15 -9.11 -18.57
C PHE A 217 14.60 -10.18 -17.61
N SER A 218 15.09 -11.41 -17.69
CA SER A 218 14.77 -12.52 -16.80
C SER A 218 15.05 -12.20 -15.33
N GLU A 219 16.08 -11.39 -15.03
CA GLU A 219 16.39 -10.96 -13.65
C GLU A 219 15.27 -10.13 -13.00
N VAL A 220 14.41 -9.48 -13.78
CA VAL A 220 13.40 -8.52 -13.31
C VAL A 220 11.97 -8.84 -13.75
N SER A 221 11.73 -9.89 -14.54
CA SER A 221 10.41 -10.14 -15.14
C SER A 221 9.75 -11.46 -14.74
N GLY A 222 10.44 -12.40 -14.12
CA GLY A 222 9.99 -13.78 -13.94
C GLY A 222 8.60 -13.94 -13.31
N ASN A 223 8.28 -13.15 -12.29
CA ASN A 223 6.97 -13.17 -11.59
C ASN A 223 6.20 -11.85 -11.69
N LEU A 224 6.73 -10.88 -12.45
CA LEU A 224 6.20 -9.50 -12.46
C LEU A 224 4.72 -9.44 -12.86
N GLY A 225 4.28 -10.27 -13.81
CA GLY A 225 2.89 -10.28 -14.27
C GLY A 225 1.89 -10.66 -13.17
N TRP A 226 2.18 -11.72 -12.42
CA TRP A 226 1.32 -12.14 -11.31
C TRP A 226 1.40 -11.18 -10.12
N LEU A 227 2.57 -10.65 -9.82
CA LEU A 227 2.76 -9.62 -8.81
C LEU A 227 1.99 -8.35 -9.18
N LEU A 228 2.03 -7.94 -10.46
CA LEU A 228 1.30 -6.80 -10.98
C LEU A 228 -0.22 -6.99 -10.84
N LEU A 229 -0.75 -8.12 -11.31
CA LEU A 229 -2.18 -8.42 -11.17
C LEU A 229 -2.61 -8.43 -9.71
N GLY A 230 -1.86 -9.10 -8.83
CA GLY A 230 -2.14 -9.14 -7.40
C GLY A 230 -2.10 -7.78 -6.73
N SER A 231 -1.10 -6.96 -7.07
CA SER A 231 -0.96 -5.59 -6.54
C SER A 231 -2.09 -4.68 -7.01
N VAL A 232 -2.43 -4.71 -8.31
CA VAL A 232 -3.52 -3.89 -8.87
C VAL A 232 -4.86 -4.28 -8.23
N MET A 233 -5.18 -5.57 -8.12
CA MET A 233 -6.43 -6.02 -7.52
C MET A 233 -6.48 -5.71 -6.01
N GLY A 234 -5.37 -5.92 -5.28
CA GLY A 234 -5.28 -5.58 -3.85
C GLY A 234 -5.40 -4.07 -3.59
N ALA A 235 -4.72 -3.24 -4.39
CA ALA A 235 -4.81 -1.79 -4.29
C ALA A 235 -6.20 -1.27 -4.71
N ALA A 236 -6.80 -1.84 -5.74
CA ALA A 236 -8.17 -1.54 -6.12
C ALA A 236 -9.14 -1.83 -4.96
N LEU A 237 -9.05 -3.02 -4.36
CA LEU A 237 -9.93 -3.42 -3.28
C LEU A 237 -9.79 -2.51 -2.05
N VAL A 238 -8.59 -2.24 -1.60
CA VAL A 238 -8.39 -1.38 -0.42
C VAL A 238 -8.90 0.04 -0.67
N ASN A 239 -8.91 0.54 -1.90
CA ASN A 239 -9.41 1.87 -2.23
C ASN A 239 -10.86 1.89 -2.80
N ALA A 240 -11.50 0.73 -2.94
CA ALA A 240 -12.82 0.60 -3.56
C ALA A 240 -13.95 1.32 -2.82
N GLY A 241 -13.86 1.46 -1.48
CA GLY A 241 -14.95 2.01 -0.67
C GLY A 241 -15.38 3.41 -1.11
N PRO A 242 -14.54 4.45 -0.99
CA PRO A 242 -14.91 5.80 -1.40
C PRO A 242 -15.21 5.95 -2.88
N LEU A 243 -14.52 5.19 -3.74
CA LEU A 243 -14.81 5.17 -5.18
C LEU A 243 -16.18 4.50 -5.48
N GLY A 244 -16.52 3.46 -4.74
CA GLY A 244 -17.82 2.80 -4.84
C GLY A 244 -18.96 3.71 -4.36
N VAL A 245 -18.77 4.44 -3.26
CA VAL A 245 -19.74 5.44 -2.80
C VAL A 245 -19.91 6.55 -3.83
N ASP A 246 -18.81 7.04 -4.44
CA ASP A 246 -18.87 8.08 -5.46
C ASP A 246 -19.68 7.66 -6.70
N VAL A 247 -19.44 6.43 -7.18
CA VAL A 247 -20.16 5.87 -8.35
C VAL A 247 -21.66 5.67 -8.07
N LEU A 248 -22.04 5.42 -6.82
CA LEU A 248 -23.39 5.06 -6.42
C LEU A 248 -24.17 6.21 -5.80
N ALA A 249 -23.51 7.30 -5.43
CA ALA A 249 -24.13 8.47 -4.82
C ALA A 249 -24.86 9.31 -5.87
N ASP A 250 -26.03 9.80 -5.49
CA ASP A 250 -26.77 10.78 -6.27
C ASP A 250 -26.13 12.18 -6.16
N SER A 251 -26.49 13.07 -7.08
CA SER A 251 -25.96 14.45 -7.11
C SER A 251 -26.24 15.26 -5.83
N THR A 252 -27.24 14.85 -5.05
CA THR A 252 -27.58 15.45 -3.73
C THR A 252 -26.77 14.88 -2.58
N GLU A 253 -25.97 13.84 -2.82
CA GLU A 253 -25.22 13.08 -1.81
C GLU A 253 -23.71 13.32 -1.89
N THR A 254 -23.27 14.34 -2.62
CA THR A 254 -21.85 14.68 -2.87
C THR A 254 -21.01 14.71 -1.58
N ALA A 255 -21.50 15.32 -0.53
CA ALA A 255 -20.81 15.37 0.78
C ALA A 255 -20.61 13.99 1.40
N LYS A 256 -21.48 13.02 1.10
CA LYS A 256 -21.38 11.64 1.64
C LYS A 256 -20.11 10.92 1.21
N VAL A 257 -19.57 11.21 0.00
CA VAL A 257 -18.31 10.64 -0.51
C VAL A 257 -17.14 11.07 0.37
N THR A 258 -17.06 12.36 0.71
CA THR A 258 -16.02 12.91 1.59
C THR A 258 -16.11 12.35 3.00
N VAL A 259 -17.33 12.31 3.55
CA VAL A 259 -17.60 11.77 4.90
C VAL A 259 -17.20 10.29 4.97
N PHE A 260 -17.56 9.50 3.96
CA PHE A 260 -17.17 8.08 3.89
C PHE A 260 -15.65 7.91 3.75
N GLY A 261 -15.00 8.76 2.95
CA GLY A 261 -13.53 8.80 2.82
C GLY A 261 -12.82 9.04 4.15
N ASN A 262 -13.34 9.96 4.99
CA ASN A 262 -12.83 10.20 6.34
C ASN A 262 -12.93 8.95 7.22
N GLY A 263 -14.06 8.25 7.16
CA GLY A 263 -14.28 6.98 7.86
C GLY A 263 -13.31 5.89 7.42
N VAL A 264 -13.09 5.77 6.11
CA VAL A 264 -12.12 4.81 5.55
C VAL A 264 -10.70 5.13 6.01
N LEU A 265 -10.29 6.40 6.04
CA LEU A 265 -8.99 6.79 6.58
C LEU A 265 -8.88 6.38 8.06
N LEU A 266 -9.85 6.72 8.90
CA LEU A 266 -9.84 6.36 10.31
C LEU A 266 -9.80 4.84 10.52
N ALA A 267 -10.59 4.09 9.76
CA ALA A 267 -10.63 2.63 9.80
C ALA A 267 -9.30 1.95 9.38
N ARG A 268 -8.39 2.68 8.72
CA ARG A 268 -7.08 2.20 8.28
C ARG A 268 -5.95 2.41 9.29
N VAL A 269 -6.19 3.06 10.42
CA VAL A 269 -5.16 3.24 11.47
C VAL A 269 -4.50 1.91 11.85
N PRO A 270 -5.25 0.80 12.10
CA PRO A 270 -4.63 -0.50 12.38
C PRO A 270 -3.77 -1.03 11.23
N LEU A 271 -4.14 -0.77 9.99
CA LEU A 271 -3.38 -1.19 8.81
C LEU A 271 -2.01 -0.51 8.73
N PHE A 272 -1.90 0.78 9.09
CA PHE A 272 -0.61 1.48 9.18
C PHE A 272 0.29 0.88 10.27
N LEU A 273 -0.28 0.53 11.42
CA LEU A 273 0.46 -0.17 12.49
C LEU A 273 0.96 -1.54 12.02
N PHE A 274 0.13 -2.27 11.27
CA PHE A 274 0.52 -3.56 10.69
C PHE A 274 1.69 -3.44 9.71
N GLN A 275 1.79 -2.38 8.91
CA GLN A 275 2.91 -2.20 7.98
C GLN A 275 4.26 -2.15 8.70
N ALA A 276 4.33 -1.58 9.91
CA ALA A 276 5.54 -1.60 10.72
C ALA A 276 5.90 -3.02 11.21
N VAL A 277 4.89 -3.80 11.62
CA VAL A 277 5.06 -5.21 12.02
C VAL A 277 5.48 -6.06 10.82
N GLN A 278 4.89 -5.82 9.66
CA GLN A 278 5.19 -6.51 8.42
C GLN A 278 6.66 -6.33 8.01
N ALA A 279 7.19 -5.11 8.09
CA ALA A 279 8.57 -4.82 7.75
C ALA A 279 9.59 -5.62 8.60
N ALA A 280 9.25 -5.95 9.85
CA ALA A 280 10.11 -6.69 10.76
C ALA A 280 10.02 -8.23 10.59
N LEU A 281 8.82 -8.76 10.37
CA LEU A 281 8.57 -10.20 10.43
C LEU A 281 8.63 -10.91 9.07
N LEU A 282 8.24 -10.24 7.98
CA LEU A 282 8.22 -10.88 6.66
C LEU A 282 9.58 -11.35 6.16
N PRO A 283 10.69 -10.60 6.33
CA PRO A 283 12.00 -11.08 5.91
C PRO A 283 12.43 -12.35 6.66
N ARG A 284 12.01 -12.49 7.93
CA ARG A 284 12.26 -13.72 8.70
C ARG A 284 11.47 -14.89 8.13
N LEU A 285 10.17 -14.71 7.88
CA LEU A 285 9.33 -15.76 7.30
C LEU A 285 9.82 -16.21 5.92
N ALA A 286 10.22 -15.24 5.07
CA ALA A 286 10.77 -15.54 3.75
C ALA A 286 12.06 -16.38 3.83
N ARG A 287 12.96 -16.08 4.80
CA ARG A 287 14.17 -16.88 5.03
C ARG A 287 13.87 -18.29 5.51
N LEU A 288 12.88 -18.46 6.41
CA LEU A 288 12.48 -19.77 6.90
C LEU A 288 11.85 -20.62 5.78
N ALA A 289 11.02 -20.00 4.95
CA ALA A 289 10.46 -20.65 3.77
C ALA A 289 11.56 -21.09 2.78
N ALA A 290 12.57 -20.25 2.54
CA ALA A 290 13.69 -20.55 1.66
C ALA A 290 14.57 -21.71 2.21
N LYS A 291 14.72 -21.82 3.52
CA LYS A 291 15.46 -22.93 4.17
C LYS A 291 14.66 -24.24 4.24
N GLY A 292 13.36 -24.24 3.91
CA GLY A 292 12.49 -25.38 4.05
C GLY A 292 12.09 -25.69 5.51
N ASP A 293 12.39 -24.80 6.46
CA ASP A 293 12.01 -24.94 7.87
C ASP A 293 10.55 -24.54 8.08
N LEU A 294 9.66 -25.44 7.68
CA LEU A 294 8.22 -25.21 7.69
C LEU A 294 7.64 -25.19 9.12
N ASP A 295 8.29 -25.78 10.10
CA ASP A 295 7.79 -25.80 11.48
C ASP A 295 8.06 -24.45 12.17
N GLU A 296 9.29 -23.90 12.08
CA GLU A 296 9.59 -22.57 12.57
C GLU A 296 8.81 -21.49 11.77
N PHE A 297 8.59 -21.70 10.45
CA PHE A 297 7.74 -20.86 9.63
C PHE A 297 6.30 -20.81 10.17
N ARG A 298 5.70 -21.98 10.53
CA ARG A 298 4.35 -22.07 11.11
C ARG A 298 4.24 -21.33 12.44
N GLU A 299 5.21 -21.52 13.31
CA GLU A 299 5.24 -20.82 14.60
C GLU A 299 5.32 -19.30 14.44
N GLY A 300 6.25 -18.82 13.62
CA GLY A 300 6.40 -17.40 13.32
C GLY A 300 5.16 -16.79 12.67
N LEU A 301 4.57 -17.49 11.71
CA LEU A 301 3.32 -17.07 11.07
C LEU A 301 2.14 -17.06 12.03
N SER A 302 2.01 -18.11 12.89
CA SER A 302 0.96 -18.18 13.91
C SER A 302 1.03 -17.00 14.88
N LEU A 303 2.25 -16.65 15.34
CA LEU A 303 2.46 -15.49 16.21
C LEU A 303 2.06 -14.19 15.49
N LEU A 304 2.49 -14.01 14.24
CA LEU A 304 2.12 -12.86 13.42
C LEU A 304 0.60 -12.75 13.29
N LEU A 305 -0.08 -13.84 12.92
CA LEU A 305 -1.54 -13.84 12.74
C LEU A 305 -2.29 -13.56 14.04
N LYS A 306 -1.81 -14.02 15.18
CA LYS A 306 -2.39 -13.69 16.50
C LYS A 306 -2.27 -12.20 16.79
N VAL A 307 -1.11 -11.60 16.56
CA VAL A 307 -0.90 -10.14 16.74
C VAL A 307 -1.79 -9.34 15.79
N VAL A 308 -1.81 -9.70 14.51
CA VAL A 308 -2.63 -9.03 13.50
C VAL A 308 -4.12 -9.15 13.80
N ALA A 309 -4.59 -10.34 14.19
CA ALA A 309 -5.98 -10.55 14.59
C ALA A 309 -6.34 -9.74 15.85
N ALA A 310 -5.45 -9.69 16.85
CA ALA A 310 -5.67 -8.87 18.04
C ALA A 310 -5.79 -7.38 17.67
N VAL A 311 -4.91 -6.85 16.80
CA VAL A 311 -4.98 -5.47 16.32
C VAL A 311 -6.27 -5.22 15.54
N ALA A 312 -6.70 -6.16 14.69
CA ALA A 312 -7.96 -6.08 13.93
C ALA A 312 -9.18 -6.02 14.86
N VAL A 313 -9.24 -6.91 15.86
CA VAL A 313 -10.33 -6.95 16.84
C VAL A 313 -10.35 -5.69 17.70
N LEU A 314 -9.20 -5.28 18.25
CA LEU A 314 -9.10 -4.07 19.07
C LEU A 314 -9.41 -2.82 18.25
N GLY A 315 -8.98 -2.75 17.00
CA GLY A 315 -9.31 -1.66 16.08
C GLY A 315 -10.82 -1.58 15.80
N THR A 316 -11.47 -2.74 15.59
CA THR A 316 -12.94 -2.79 15.37
C THR A 316 -13.71 -2.40 16.64
N ILE A 317 -13.29 -2.89 17.81
CA ILE A 317 -13.89 -2.49 19.10
C ILE A 317 -13.66 -0.99 19.36
N GLY A 318 -12.45 -0.49 19.09
CA GLY A 318 -12.12 0.92 19.20
C GLY A 318 -12.97 1.80 18.27
N ALA A 319 -13.17 1.37 17.03
CA ALA A 319 -14.06 2.05 16.08
C ALA A 319 -15.51 2.06 16.54
N PHE A 320 -16.02 0.95 17.10
CA PHE A 320 -17.35 0.88 17.68
C PHE A 320 -17.52 1.83 18.87
N ALA A 321 -16.55 1.86 19.78
CA ALA A 321 -16.64 2.66 21.02
C ALA A 321 -16.36 4.15 20.77
N LEU A 322 -15.30 4.46 20.02
CA LEU A 322 -14.71 5.79 19.89
C LEU A 322 -14.85 6.39 18.48
N GLY A 323 -15.26 5.61 17.47
CA GLY A 323 -15.30 6.06 16.08
C GLY A 323 -16.13 7.32 15.86
N PRO A 324 -17.43 7.36 16.24
CA PRO A 324 -18.24 8.57 16.09
C PRO A 324 -17.66 9.79 16.82
N PRO A 325 -17.33 9.74 18.12
CA PRO A 325 -16.77 10.92 18.80
C PRO A 325 -15.41 11.38 18.23
N VAL A 326 -14.59 10.49 17.70
CA VAL A 326 -13.34 10.88 17.02
C VAL A 326 -13.63 11.57 15.70
N LEU A 327 -14.58 11.06 14.91
CA LEU A 327 -15.00 11.69 13.66
C LEU A 327 -15.65 13.05 13.91
N ASP A 328 -16.46 13.17 14.97
CA ASP A 328 -17.09 14.44 15.38
C ASP A 328 -16.02 15.48 15.75
N LEU A 329 -15.01 15.05 16.51
CA LEU A 329 -13.93 15.94 16.96
C LEU A 329 -13.03 16.40 15.81
N VAL A 330 -12.70 15.49 14.88
CA VAL A 330 -11.69 15.76 13.83
C VAL A 330 -12.32 16.31 12.56
N TYR A 331 -13.47 15.77 12.14
CA TYR A 331 -14.09 16.05 10.83
C TYR A 331 -15.53 16.59 10.93
N GLU A 332 -15.96 17.03 12.11
CA GLU A 332 -17.31 17.53 12.35
C GLU A 332 -18.40 16.48 12.03
N GLY A 333 -18.10 15.22 12.35
CA GLY A 333 -19.04 14.12 12.28
C GLY A 333 -19.37 13.60 10.89
N GLY A 334 -20.45 12.86 10.81
CA GLY A 334 -21.07 12.45 9.55
C GLY A 334 -21.24 10.95 9.37
N LEU A 335 -20.58 10.08 10.16
CA LEU A 335 -20.81 8.64 10.12
C LEU A 335 -21.41 8.10 11.40
N ASP A 336 -22.36 7.20 11.24
CA ASP A 336 -22.94 6.46 12.36
C ASP A 336 -21.98 5.34 12.85
N ARG A 337 -22.33 4.80 14.01
CA ARG A 337 -21.52 3.77 14.67
C ARG A 337 -21.43 2.49 13.85
N ARG A 338 -22.50 2.09 13.15
CA ARG A 338 -22.53 0.93 12.29
C ARG A 338 -21.49 1.06 11.18
N THR A 339 -21.54 2.16 10.45
CA THR A 339 -20.68 2.44 9.30
C THR A 339 -19.20 2.38 9.69
N ILE A 340 -18.78 3.13 10.70
CA ILE A 340 -17.36 3.14 11.10
C ILE A 340 -16.90 1.77 11.63
N THR A 341 -17.80 1.01 12.29
CA THR A 341 -17.49 -0.34 12.77
C THR A 341 -17.31 -1.32 11.62
N LEU A 342 -18.19 -1.30 10.61
CA LEU A 342 -18.09 -2.18 9.44
C LEU A 342 -16.87 -1.84 8.58
N LEU A 343 -16.53 -0.57 8.44
CA LEU A 343 -15.27 -0.15 7.79
C LEU A 343 -14.03 -0.66 8.53
N ALA A 344 -14.03 -0.58 9.86
CA ALA A 344 -12.93 -1.08 10.67
C ALA A 344 -12.84 -2.62 10.61
N LEU A 345 -13.98 -3.32 10.62
CA LEU A 345 -14.05 -4.76 10.43
C LEU A 345 -13.50 -5.17 9.07
N ALA A 346 -13.94 -4.53 7.99
CA ALA A 346 -13.44 -4.76 6.65
C ALA A 346 -11.92 -4.56 6.55
N SER A 347 -11.41 -3.45 7.12
CA SER A 347 -9.98 -3.16 7.19
C SER A 347 -9.20 -4.20 8.01
N GLY A 348 -9.77 -4.66 9.13
CA GLY A 348 -9.19 -5.70 9.98
C GLY A 348 -9.10 -7.06 9.25
N VAL A 349 -10.18 -7.49 8.60
CA VAL A 349 -10.20 -8.71 7.80
C VAL A 349 -9.23 -8.62 6.61
N TYR A 350 -9.20 -7.46 5.93
CA TYR A 350 -8.23 -7.19 4.86
C TYR A 350 -6.78 -7.32 5.36
N MET A 351 -6.47 -6.79 6.55
CA MET A 351 -5.14 -6.83 7.15
C MET A 351 -4.71 -8.29 7.44
N VAL A 352 -5.61 -9.12 7.97
CA VAL A 352 -5.36 -10.55 8.17
C VAL A 352 -5.16 -11.26 6.83
N ALA A 353 -6.00 -10.98 5.83
CA ALA A 353 -5.87 -11.50 4.47
C ALA A 353 -4.51 -11.14 3.86
N LEU A 354 -4.09 -9.87 4.01
CA LEU A 354 -2.79 -9.39 3.54
C LEU A 354 -1.62 -10.12 4.21
N ALA A 355 -1.70 -10.37 5.52
CA ALA A 355 -0.67 -11.13 6.24
C ALA A 355 -0.53 -12.56 5.70
N ILE A 356 -1.64 -13.24 5.43
CA ILE A 356 -1.62 -14.59 4.84
C ILE A 356 -1.16 -14.54 3.39
N ALA A 357 -1.58 -13.54 2.60
CA ALA A 357 -1.11 -13.37 1.22
C ALA A 357 0.42 -13.25 1.15
N GLN A 358 1.04 -12.54 2.08
CA GLN A 358 2.51 -12.44 2.14
C GLN A 358 3.17 -13.79 2.45
N ALA A 359 2.56 -14.61 3.32
CA ALA A 359 3.03 -15.97 3.58
C ALA A 359 2.91 -16.87 2.34
N VAL A 360 1.83 -16.72 1.57
CA VAL A 360 1.64 -17.42 0.27
C VAL A 360 2.68 -16.96 -0.74
N ILE A 361 3.02 -15.66 -0.80
CA ILE A 361 4.09 -15.13 -1.66
C ILE A 361 5.45 -15.71 -1.25
N ALA A 362 5.75 -15.77 0.04
CA ALA A 362 6.99 -16.37 0.56
C ALA A 362 7.15 -17.85 0.14
N LEU A 363 6.02 -18.57 -0.02
CA LEU A 363 5.97 -19.93 -0.56
C LEU A 363 5.81 -19.98 -2.09
N ARG A 364 6.16 -18.91 -2.82
CA ARG A 364 6.09 -18.77 -4.28
C ARG A 364 4.69 -18.86 -4.89
N GLY A 365 3.63 -18.68 -4.10
CA GLY A 365 2.23 -18.73 -4.55
C GLY A 365 1.72 -17.44 -5.22
N HIS A 366 2.51 -16.74 -6.02
CA HIS A 366 2.15 -15.44 -6.61
C HIS A 366 0.84 -15.46 -7.40
N ARG A 367 0.61 -16.53 -8.20
CA ARG A 367 -0.64 -16.73 -8.95
C ARG A 367 -1.85 -16.84 -8.02
N LEU A 368 -1.71 -17.58 -6.91
CA LEU A 368 -2.80 -17.77 -5.95
C LEU A 368 -3.19 -16.46 -5.26
N VAL A 369 -2.21 -15.61 -4.97
CA VAL A 369 -2.46 -14.28 -4.41
C VAL A 369 -3.17 -13.37 -5.42
N ALA A 370 -2.73 -13.36 -6.68
CA ALA A 370 -3.40 -12.60 -7.72
C ALA A 370 -4.87 -13.02 -7.90
N LEU A 371 -5.14 -14.32 -7.96
CA LEU A 371 -6.50 -14.87 -8.06
C LEU A 371 -7.33 -14.57 -6.81
N GLY A 372 -6.75 -14.65 -5.61
CA GLY A 372 -7.44 -14.34 -4.37
C GLY A 372 -7.89 -12.88 -4.29
N TRP A 373 -7.04 -11.93 -4.67
CA TRP A 373 -7.45 -10.52 -4.74
C TRP A 373 -8.48 -10.28 -5.86
N ALA A 374 -8.32 -10.89 -7.03
CA ALA A 374 -9.27 -10.74 -8.14
C ALA A 374 -10.67 -11.26 -7.77
N THR A 375 -10.77 -12.41 -7.09
CA THR A 375 -12.05 -12.92 -6.59
C THR A 375 -12.61 -12.06 -5.47
N GLY A 376 -11.76 -11.47 -4.61
CA GLY A 376 -12.17 -10.45 -3.65
C GLY A 376 -12.81 -9.23 -4.31
N VAL A 377 -12.20 -8.69 -5.38
CA VAL A 377 -12.78 -7.58 -6.16
C VAL A 377 -14.10 -7.99 -6.78
N ALA A 378 -14.21 -9.19 -7.36
CA ALA A 378 -15.47 -9.70 -7.92
C ALA A 378 -16.56 -9.80 -6.83
N ALA A 379 -16.22 -10.29 -5.63
CA ALA A 379 -17.14 -10.34 -4.49
C ALA A 379 -17.59 -8.94 -4.05
N PHE A 380 -16.66 -7.96 -4.03
CA PHE A 380 -17.01 -6.56 -3.78
C PHE A 380 -18.08 -6.07 -4.74
N LEU A 381 -17.86 -6.22 -6.04
CA LEU A 381 -18.79 -5.75 -7.07
C LEU A 381 -20.16 -6.40 -6.95
N VAL A 382 -20.21 -7.73 -6.79
CA VAL A 382 -21.46 -8.48 -6.69
C VAL A 382 -22.23 -8.10 -5.43
N VAL A 383 -21.59 -8.12 -4.26
CA VAL A 383 -22.27 -7.84 -2.98
C VAL A 383 -22.72 -6.38 -2.93
N THR A 384 -21.90 -5.45 -3.37
CA THR A 384 -22.27 -4.03 -3.45
C THR A 384 -23.48 -3.82 -4.38
N ALA A 385 -23.61 -4.60 -5.46
CA ALA A 385 -24.73 -4.47 -6.39
C ALA A 385 -26.05 -4.98 -5.81
N VAL A 386 -26.04 -6.02 -4.93
CA VAL A 386 -27.27 -6.75 -4.58
C VAL A 386 -27.65 -6.71 -3.10
N SER A 387 -26.81 -6.18 -2.19
CA SER A 387 -26.99 -6.37 -0.75
C SER A 387 -27.97 -5.41 -0.09
N SER A 388 -28.10 -4.17 -0.57
CA SER A 388 -28.92 -3.13 0.07
C SER A 388 -29.15 -1.96 -0.87
N ASP A 389 -30.22 -1.20 -0.62
CA ASP A 389 -30.48 0.10 -1.26
C ASP A 389 -29.81 1.26 -0.50
N ASP A 390 -29.39 1.05 0.78
CA ASP A 390 -28.67 2.04 1.55
C ASP A 390 -27.25 2.22 1.01
N LEU A 391 -26.90 3.45 0.62
CA LEU A 391 -25.63 3.79 -0.04
C LEU A 391 -24.39 3.27 0.70
N TYR A 392 -24.33 3.50 2.01
CA TYR A 392 -23.15 3.10 2.79
C TYR A 392 -23.17 1.60 3.06
N LEU A 393 -24.30 1.04 3.49
CA LEU A 393 -24.42 -0.38 3.85
C LEU A 393 -24.03 -1.31 2.72
N ARG A 394 -24.44 -1.00 1.46
CA ARG A 394 -24.09 -1.84 0.30
C ARG A 394 -22.58 -1.87 0.04
N VAL A 395 -21.91 -0.73 0.19
CA VAL A 395 -20.45 -0.64 0.01
C VAL A 395 -19.71 -1.30 1.16
N GLU A 396 -20.15 -1.09 2.40
CA GLU A 396 -19.59 -1.73 3.61
C GLU A 396 -19.69 -3.25 3.52
N ALA A 397 -20.88 -3.76 3.18
CA ALA A 397 -21.11 -5.19 2.98
C ALA A 397 -20.20 -5.77 1.89
N GLY A 398 -20.05 -5.04 0.78
CA GLY A 398 -19.14 -5.37 -0.30
C GLY A 398 -17.68 -5.47 0.16
N LEU A 399 -17.20 -4.50 0.95
CA LEU A 399 -15.83 -4.49 1.49
C LEU A 399 -15.58 -5.66 2.46
N VAL A 400 -16.53 -5.93 3.36
CA VAL A 400 -16.44 -7.07 4.31
C VAL A 400 -16.43 -8.40 3.54
N ALA A 401 -17.36 -8.57 2.59
CA ALA A 401 -17.44 -9.78 1.78
C ALA A 401 -16.15 -10.00 0.97
N ALA A 402 -15.66 -8.98 0.30
CA ALA A 402 -14.44 -9.03 -0.50
C ALA A 402 -13.21 -9.43 0.32
N SER A 403 -13.02 -8.79 1.46
CA SER A 403 -11.92 -9.09 2.38
C SER A 403 -12.02 -10.50 2.94
N THR A 404 -13.24 -10.95 3.24
CA THR A 404 -13.50 -12.31 3.75
C THR A 404 -13.25 -13.38 2.68
N VAL A 405 -13.69 -13.16 1.44
CA VAL A 405 -13.45 -14.07 0.31
C VAL A 405 -11.95 -14.20 0.04
N ALA A 406 -11.23 -13.07 -0.01
CA ALA A 406 -9.78 -13.09 -0.18
C ALA A 406 -9.08 -13.84 0.96
N LEU A 407 -9.48 -13.59 2.22
CA LEU A 407 -8.96 -14.29 3.41
C LEU A 407 -9.15 -15.82 3.32
N VAL A 408 -10.33 -16.27 2.93
CA VAL A 408 -10.64 -17.71 2.79
C VAL A 408 -9.77 -18.33 1.69
N ILE A 409 -9.65 -17.69 0.54
CA ILE A 409 -8.83 -18.19 -0.58
C ILE A 409 -7.36 -18.27 -0.19
N PHE A 410 -6.83 -17.23 0.46
CA PHE A 410 -5.43 -17.25 0.93
C PHE A 410 -5.19 -18.32 1.99
N GLY A 411 -6.14 -18.51 2.91
CA GLY A 411 -6.08 -19.57 3.91
C GLY A 411 -6.05 -20.97 3.30
N MET A 412 -6.89 -21.22 2.29
CA MET A 412 -6.88 -22.49 1.55
C MET A 412 -5.57 -22.65 0.75
N SER A 413 -5.12 -21.61 0.07
CA SER A 413 -3.87 -21.60 -0.69
C SER A 413 -2.66 -21.91 0.19
N LEU A 414 -2.59 -21.25 1.35
CA LEU A 414 -1.52 -21.46 2.33
C LEU A 414 -1.51 -22.91 2.81
N ARG A 415 -2.68 -23.45 3.20
CA ARG A 415 -2.79 -24.86 3.63
C ARG A 415 -2.33 -25.83 2.54
N SER A 416 -2.75 -25.61 1.30
CA SER A 416 -2.35 -26.43 0.16
C SER A 416 -0.84 -26.40 -0.07
N LEU A 417 -0.21 -25.23 -0.05
CA LEU A 417 1.24 -25.10 -0.23
C LEU A 417 2.03 -25.76 0.90
N MET A 418 1.56 -25.59 2.15
CA MET A 418 2.22 -26.22 3.32
C MET A 418 2.05 -27.74 3.37
N SER A 419 0.92 -28.29 2.88
CA SER A 419 0.70 -29.74 2.86
C SER A 419 1.42 -30.44 1.70
N ALA A 420 1.69 -29.73 0.60
CA ALA A 420 2.39 -30.29 -0.55
C ALA A 420 3.89 -30.56 -0.27
N GLY A 421 4.42 -30.11 0.86
CA GLY A 421 5.82 -30.36 1.24
C GLY A 421 6.85 -29.79 0.25
N HIS A 422 6.45 -28.83 -0.59
CA HIS A 422 7.35 -28.19 -1.55
C HIS A 422 8.36 -27.35 -0.78
N ALA A 423 9.53 -27.95 -0.49
CA ALA A 423 10.75 -27.17 -0.39
C ALA A 423 10.89 -26.45 -1.76
N PRO A 424 11.16 -25.16 -1.80
CA PRO A 424 11.42 -24.46 -3.05
C PRO A 424 12.60 -25.16 -3.74
N ASP A 425 12.44 -25.57 -4.99
CA ASP A 425 13.60 -25.97 -5.79
C ASP A 425 14.66 -24.89 -5.66
N ALA A 426 15.89 -25.31 -5.40
CA ALA A 426 17.02 -24.47 -5.02
C ALA A 426 17.51 -23.54 -6.16
N ASP A 427 16.75 -23.39 -7.24
CA ASP A 427 17.11 -22.57 -8.37
C ASP A 427 16.85 -21.06 -8.09
N GLY A 428 17.87 -20.42 -7.58
CA GLY A 428 18.18 -19.00 -7.82
C GLY A 428 17.74 -17.97 -6.79
N PHE A 429 16.96 -18.30 -5.74
CA PHE A 429 16.58 -17.29 -4.74
C PHE A 429 17.19 -17.53 -3.35
N SER A 430 17.48 -18.77 -3.00
CA SER A 430 18.02 -19.17 -1.69
C SER A 430 19.50 -18.80 -1.49
N ASP A 431 20.31 -18.85 -2.57
CA ASP A 431 21.75 -18.66 -2.46
C ASP A 431 22.17 -17.21 -2.19
N GLY A 432 21.36 -16.23 -2.62
CA GLY A 432 21.70 -14.81 -2.43
C GLY A 432 21.32 -14.22 -1.06
N ILE A 433 20.38 -14.84 -0.34
CA ILE A 433 19.92 -14.31 0.97
C ILE A 433 20.46 -15.17 2.14
N ALA A 434 20.68 -16.47 1.92
CA ALA A 434 21.16 -17.37 2.95
C ALA A 434 22.64 -17.17 3.30
N ASP A 435 23.45 -16.73 2.35
CA ASP A 435 24.92 -16.58 2.48
C ASP A 435 25.41 -15.13 2.65
N ALA A 436 24.52 -14.14 2.75
CA ALA A 436 24.94 -12.79 3.08
C ALA A 436 25.48 -12.76 4.53
N PRO A 437 26.79 -12.67 4.75
CA PRO A 437 27.34 -12.59 6.08
C PRO A 437 26.85 -11.30 6.74
N LEU A 438 26.20 -11.44 7.87
CA LEU A 438 25.99 -10.32 8.78
C LEU A 438 27.37 -9.82 9.20
N LYS A 439 27.89 -8.80 8.51
CA LYS A 439 29.09 -8.10 9.01
C LYS A 439 28.71 -7.32 10.26
N PRO A 440 29.57 -7.35 11.31
CA PRO A 440 29.33 -6.73 12.58
C PRO A 440 29.18 -5.22 12.53
#